data_0d7ea7d232e083674a03751236a0ee00
#
_entry.id   0d7ea7d232e083674a03751236a0ee00
#
_cell.length_a   1.000
_cell.length_b   1.000
_cell.length_c   1.000
_cell.angle_alpha   90.00
_cell.angle_beta   90.00
_cell.angle_gamma   90.00
#
_symmetry.space_group_name_H-M   'P 1'
#
loop_
_entity.id
_entity.type
_entity.pdbx_description
1 polymer ?
#
loop_
_entity_poly.entity_id
_entity_poly.type
_entity_poly.pdbx_seq_one_letter_code
_entity_poly.pdbx_strand_id
1 'polypeptide(L)'
;MKGHVPTPDDLAERMVRRLFRENQPASSDRILYPGAGTGPFAAAVERVCDAEGWEYPDGYAVETNPEHVEEARVRDLSHVDFYRQNYLDDDMLDAGWFEYIIGNPPYVPIEGLSEEEKKRYKRAFRTAVGRFDLYLLFFERSLELLSPGGVLSFVTPEKFEYVDTAEPLRRLLTAEDTHVKEIEHIDEDAFTGLVTFPCITTVQRIDTVEARETRVTLRDGTTHVAILPDDGSSWASNIRDANIEEMQTGATLEDVTERISPGVATGADDVFTMNREDVPDGIEDTWIRPTASGSQLREFDGPYTDSVFVCPYRDDGTLADVDALGRFAEWLEEHRNRLEGRSCVDKGKTWYAWHENPPMQDLLQPKIVFRDIAKEPKFWPENSGDVVPKHSVYYTVPKDSVPMDALFNYLNSPEAKMWMEAHCQKAHNGYYRLQSQVLRELPVPKEWADSFQATL
;
A
#
# COMPACT_ATOMS: atom_id res chain seq x y z
N MET A 1 21.68 3.37 6.71
CA MET A 1 20.66 3.30 7.77
C MET A 1 19.33 2.88 7.14
N LYS A 2 18.51 2.07 7.84
CA LYS A 2 17.22 1.63 7.29
C LYS A 2 16.24 2.81 7.33
N GLY A 3 15.65 3.15 6.17
CA GLY A 3 14.51 4.07 6.08
C GLY A 3 14.82 5.58 6.10
N HIS A 4 16.07 6.00 6.12
CA HIS A 4 16.41 7.44 6.01
C HIS A 4 16.29 7.90 4.55
N VAL A 5 15.50 8.96 4.36
CA VAL A 5 15.26 9.59 3.06
C VAL A 5 15.56 11.07 3.20
N PRO A 6 16.63 11.59 2.58
CA PRO A 6 16.93 13.02 2.64
C PRO A 6 15.79 13.85 2.02
N THR A 7 15.34 14.87 2.75
CA THR A 7 14.32 15.79 2.24
C THR A 7 15.00 16.92 1.46
N PRO A 8 14.64 17.17 0.19
CA PRO A 8 15.14 18.31 -0.57
C PRO A 8 14.78 19.66 0.10
N ASP A 9 15.68 20.62 -0.02
CA ASP A 9 15.53 21.94 0.64
C ASP A 9 14.28 22.70 0.18
N ASP A 10 13.99 22.67 -1.11
CA ASP A 10 12.80 23.32 -1.70
C ASP A 10 11.49 22.69 -1.19
N LEU A 11 11.47 21.37 -1.03
CA LEU A 11 10.33 20.67 -0.44
C LEU A 11 10.17 21.04 1.04
N ALA A 12 11.27 21.07 1.80
CA ALA A 12 11.25 21.44 3.21
C ALA A 12 10.73 22.88 3.39
N GLU A 13 11.20 23.85 2.61
CA GLU A 13 10.72 25.24 2.67
C GLU A 13 9.22 25.35 2.28
N ARG A 14 8.78 24.63 1.27
CA ARG A 14 7.37 24.60 0.86
C ARG A 14 6.49 24.08 1.99
N MET A 15 6.91 23.01 2.68
CA MET A 15 6.19 22.44 3.81
C MET A 15 6.17 23.41 5.01
N VAL A 16 7.26 24.09 5.30
CA VAL A 16 7.34 25.11 6.36
C VAL A 16 6.42 26.30 6.08
N ARG A 17 6.43 26.84 4.86
CA ARG A 17 5.50 27.92 4.47
C ARG A 17 4.04 27.50 4.58
N ARG A 18 3.73 26.23 4.35
CA ARG A 18 2.40 25.66 4.52
C ARG A 18 2.04 25.51 5.99
N LEU A 19 2.97 25.02 6.81
CA LEU A 19 2.79 24.86 8.25
C LEU A 19 2.41 26.18 8.93
N PHE A 20 3.06 27.28 8.55
CA PHE A 20 2.84 28.61 9.11
C PHE A 20 1.81 29.48 8.35
N ARG A 21 1.12 28.90 7.35
CA ARG A 21 0.20 29.66 6.46
C ARG A 21 -0.89 30.42 7.21
N GLU A 22 -1.46 29.83 8.24
CA GLU A 22 -2.59 30.41 8.99
C GLU A 22 -2.14 31.13 10.23
N ASN A 23 -1.07 30.68 10.86
CA ASN A 23 -0.51 31.27 12.07
C ASN A 23 0.98 31.47 11.90
N GLN A 24 1.43 32.72 11.94
CA GLN A 24 2.86 33.04 11.98
C GLN A 24 3.44 32.53 13.29
N PRO A 25 4.65 31.94 13.26
CA PRO A 25 5.28 31.45 14.47
C PRO A 25 5.73 32.62 15.36
N ALA A 26 5.63 32.41 16.67
CA ALA A 26 6.14 33.31 17.71
C ALA A 26 7.28 32.64 18.46
N SER A 27 8.13 33.42 19.07
CA SER A 27 9.26 32.92 19.91
C SER A 27 8.82 32.15 21.17
N SER A 28 7.53 32.25 21.52
CA SER A 28 6.92 31.44 22.58
C SER A 28 6.39 30.08 22.12
N ASP A 29 6.29 29.86 20.81
CA ASP A 29 5.81 28.61 20.23
C ASP A 29 6.91 27.56 20.22
N ARG A 30 6.54 26.28 20.27
CA ARG A 30 7.45 25.15 20.22
C ARG A 30 7.21 24.34 18.96
N ILE A 31 8.31 24.01 18.30
CA ILE A 31 8.28 23.18 17.10
C ILE A 31 9.08 21.89 17.30
N LEU A 32 8.46 20.75 16.94
CA LEU A 32 9.11 19.43 17.05
C LEU A 32 9.49 18.92 15.66
N TYR A 33 10.71 18.37 15.58
CA TYR A 33 11.25 17.71 14.40
C TYR A 33 11.51 16.22 14.71
N PRO A 34 10.50 15.33 14.58
CA PRO A 34 10.67 13.91 14.86
C PRO A 34 11.40 13.20 13.72
N GLY A 35 12.47 12.45 14.04
CA GLY A 35 13.35 11.85 13.03
C GLY A 35 14.09 12.92 12.23
N ALA A 36 14.67 13.89 12.93
CA ALA A 36 15.18 15.14 12.36
C ALA A 36 16.27 14.97 11.28
N GLY A 37 16.91 13.81 11.22
CA GLY A 37 18.03 13.56 10.30
C GLY A 37 19.14 14.58 10.51
N THR A 38 19.64 15.14 9.41
CA THR A 38 20.66 16.20 9.42
C THR A 38 20.06 17.61 9.59
N GLY A 39 18.79 17.74 9.97
CA GLY A 39 18.12 19.01 10.27
C GLY A 39 17.59 19.81 9.05
N PRO A 40 17.14 19.20 7.94
CA PRO A 40 16.69 19.96 6.77
C PRO A 40 15.47 20.84 7.07
N PHE A 41 14.51 20.36 7.87
CA PHE A 41 13.34 21.14 8.25
C PHE A 41 13.68 22.30 9.20
N ALA A 42 14.58 22.07 10.17
CA ALA A 42 15.03 23.11 11.08
C ALA A 42 15.73 24.24 10.30
N ALA A 43 16.61 23.90 9.36
CA ALA A 43 17.25 24.86 8.47
C ALA A 43 16.23 25.58 7.55
N ALA A 44 15.18 24.89 7.11
CA ALA A 44 14.11 25.49 6.31
C ALA A 44 13.28 26.49 7.15
N VAL A 45 13.03 26.21 8.42
CA VAL A 45 12.35 27.14 9.34
C VAL A 45 13.15 28.44 9.48
N GLU A 46 14.48 28.36 9.72
CA GLU A 46 15.33 29.58 9.76
C GLU A 46 15.21 30.38 8.45
N ARG A 47 15.44 29.72 7.30
CA ARG A 47 15.38 30.42 6.00
C ARG A 47 14.02 31.09 5.74
N VAL A 48 12.92 30.41 6.10
CA VAL A 48 11.58 30.98 5.91
C VAL A 48 11.32 32.12 6.89
N CYS A 49 11.64 31.97 8.15
CA CYS A 49 11.48 33.04 9.15
C CYS A 49 12.32 34.27 8.81
N ASP A 50 13.56 34.09 8.38
CA ASP A 50 14.42 35.18 7.91
C ASP A 50 13.83 35.90 6.70
N ALA A 51 13.34 35.15 5.71
CA ALA A 51 12.78 35.71 4.48
C ALA A 51 11.49 36.50 4.73
N GLU A 52 10.68 36.07 5.68
CA GLU A 52 9.37 36.68 6.01
C GLU A 52 9.47 37.70 7.17
N GLY A 53 10.58 37.75 7.88
CA GLY A 53 10.77 38.58 9.06
C GLY A 53 9.98 38.10 10.28
N TRP A 54 9.79 36.78 10.41
CA TRP A 54 9.09 36.13 11.53
C TRP A 54 10.06 35.77 12.67
N GLU A 55 9.54 35.61 13.86
CA GLU A 55 10.28 35.06 14.99
C GLU A 55 10.49 33.55 14.81
N TYR A 56 11.56 33.03 15.41
CA TYR A 56 11.81 31.58 15.42
C TYR A 56 11.05 30.93 16.58
N PRO A 57 10.32 29.86 16.34
CA PRO A 57 9.79 29.02 17.43
C PRO A 57 10.94 28.26 18.10
N ASP A 58 10.76 27.90 19.38
CA ASP A 58 11.70 27.08 20.13
C ASP A 58 11.69 25.63 19.60
N GLY A 59 12.81 25.16 19.06
CA GLY A 59 12.92 23.95 18.27
C GLY A 59 13.45 22.74 19.05
N TYR A 60 12.75 21.62 18.94
CA TYR A 60 13.10 20.32 19.53
C TYR A 60 13.30 19.27 18.44
N ALA A 61 14.54 18.86 18.19
CA ALA A 61 14.89 17.88 17.16
C ALA A 61 15.27 16.54 17.79
N VAL A 62 14.57 15.47 17.43
CA VAL A 62 14.83 14.12 17.97
C VAL A 62 15.35 13.23 16.84
N GLU A 63 16.54 12.65 17.02
CA GLU A 63 17.20 11.78 16.05
C GLU A 63 17.97 10.66 16.75
N THR A 64 17.92 9.45 16.20
CA THR A 64 18.61 8.27 16.76
C THR A 64 20.07 8.15 16.31
N ASN A 65 20.36 8.62 15.07
CA ASN A 65 21.68 8.50 14.47
C ASN A 65 22.66 9.55 15.00
N PRO A 66 23.74 9.15 15.70
CA PRO A 66 24.72 10.08 16.20
C PRO A 66 25.43 10.91 15.11
N GLU A 67 25.66 10.32 13.93
CA GLU A 67 26.32 11.02 12.81
C GLU A 67 25.43 12.14 12.27
N HIS A 68 24.12 11.90 12.14
CA HIS A 68 23.17 12.93 11.73
C HIS A 68 23.05 14.06 12.75
N VAL A 69 23.03 13.72 14.04
CA VAL A 69 22.98 14.72 15.12
C VAL A 69 24.22 15.63 15.08
N GLU A 70 25.42 15.05 14.89
CA GLU A 70 26.65 15.83 14.78
C GLU A 70 26.67 16.69 13.51
N GLU A 71 26.21 16.17 12.39
CA GLU A 71 26.09 16.94 11.14
C GLU A 71 25.09 18.10 11.29
N ALA A 72 23.96 17.85 11.93
CA ALA A 72 22.96 18.89 12.20
C ALA A 72 23.51 19.99 13.13
N ARG A 73 24.27 19.64 14.16
CA ARG A 73 24.90 20.59 15.07
C ARG A 73 25.93 21.51 14.40
N VAL A 74 26.60 21.02 13.35
CA VAL A 74 27.53 21.84 12.53
C VAL A 74 26.81 22.93 11.74
N ARG A 75 25.49 22.81 11.52
CA ARG A 75 24.70 23.84 10.85
C ARG A 75 24.47 25.09 11.69
N ASP A 76 24.77 25.05 12.97
CA ASP A 76 24.70 26.18 13.95
C ASP A 76 23.29 26.84 13.98
N LEU A 77 22.24 25.99 14.04
CA LEU A 77 20.84 26.41 14.12
C LEU A 77 20.54 26.87 15.55
N SER A 78 20.49 28.19 15.77
CA SER A 78 20.48 28.80 17.11
C SER A 78 19.16 28.60 17.88
N HIS A 79 18.10 28.20 17.21
CA HIS A 79 16.74 28.05 17.78
C HIS A 79 16.35 26.60 17.97
N VAL A 80 17.27 25.62 17.80
CA VAL A 80 16.95 24.19 17.84
C VAL A 80 17.91 23.41 18.71
N ASP A 81 17.36 22.69 19.68
CA ASP A 81 18.06 21.71 20.50
C ASP A 81 17.94 20.30 19.86
N PHE A 82 19.10 19.65 19.65
CA PHE A 82 19.15 18.29 19.09
C PHE A 82 19.34 17.24 20.16
N TYR A 83 18.36 16.33 20.30
CA TYR A 83 18.33 15.22 21.24
C TYR A 83 18.59 13.90 20.53
N ARG A 84 19.61 13.16 21.00
CA ARG A 84 19.89 11.81 20.50
C ARG A 84 19.03 10.80 21.23
N GLN A 85 17.83 10.55 20.73
CA GLN A 85 16.86 9.65 21.35
C GLN A 85 16.02 8.93 20.28
N ASN A 86 15.34 7.85 20.68
CA ASN A 86 14.32 7.24 19.83
C ASN A 86 12.97 7.93 20.09
N TYR A 87 12.46 8.61 19.09
CA TYR A 87 11.20 9.35 19.16
C TYR A 87 10.01 8.52 19.66
N LEU A 88 9.94 7.22 19.27
CA LEU A 88 8.85 6.34 19.66
C LEU A 88 8.97 5.79 21.09
N ASP A 89 10.11 5.97 21.75
CA ASP A 89 10.39 5.53 23.13
C ASP A 89 10.63 6.72 24.08
N ASP A 90 10.43 7.95 23.59
CA ASP A 90 10.75 9.16 24.33
C ASP A 90 9.61 9.54 25.27
N ASP A 91 9.80 9.26 26.56
CA ASP A 91 8.88 9.63 27.65
C ASP A 91 9.13 11.08 28.16
N MET A 92 10.10 11.80 27.59
CA MET A 92 10.50 13.15 28.03
C MET A 92 9.62 14.26 27.44
N LEU A 93 8.81 13.96 26.41
CA LEU A 93 7.95 14.94 25.77
C LEU A 93 6.52 14.85 26.32
N ASP A 94 6.02 15.97 26.81
CA ASP A 94 4.69 16.08 27.38
C ASP A 94 3.60 16.11 26.29
N ALA A 95 2.48 15.44 26.53
CA ALA A 95 1.33 15.45 25.65
C ALA A 95 0.76 16.87 25.50
N GLY A 96 0.42 17.27 24.27
CA GLY A 96 -0.15 18.58 23.98
C GLY A 96 0.82 19.75 24.18
N TRP A 97 2.10 19.53 23.98
CA TRP A 97 3.15 20.53 24.27
C TRP A 97 3.62 21.34 23.07
N PHE A 98 3.41 20.86 21.82
CA PHE A 98 3.95 21.49 20.60
C PHE A 98 2.87 22.18 19.79
N GLU A 99 3.09 23.45 19.42
CA GLU A 99 2.26 24.20 18.50
C GLU A 99 2.46 23.75 17.05
N TYR A 100 3.69 23.29 16.73
CA TYR A 100 4.03 22.82 15.39
C TYR A 100 4.82 21.52 15.44
N ILE A 101 4.51 20.61 14.51
CA ILE A 101 5.28 19.38 14.28
C ILE A 101 5.51 19.23 12.78
N ILE A 102 6.77 19.04 12.35
CA ILE A 102 7.09 18.87 10.94
C ILE A 102 8.19 17.84 10.74
N GLY A 103 8.07 16.98 9.74
CA GLY A 103 9.10 15.99 9.49
C GLY A 103 8.87 15.10 8.27
N ASN A 104 9.87 14.26 8.05
CA ASN A 104 9.85 13.13 7.14
C ASN A 104 10.14 11.86 7.95
N PRO A 105 9.10 11.22 8.53
CA PRO A 105 9.28 10.00 9.33
C PRO A 105 9.96 8.88 8.55
N PRO A 106 10.69 7.96 9.20
CA PRO A 106 11.39 6.87 8.52
C PRO A 106 10.40 5.87 7.90
N TYR A 107 10.62 5.48 6.63
CA TYR A 107 9.83 4.48 5.90
C TYR A 107 10.43 3.08 6.14
N VAL A 108 10.11 2.49 7.29
CA VAL A 108 10.62 1.17 7.68
C VAL A 108 9.45 0.21 7.90
N PRO A 109 9.27 -0.78 7.01
CA PRO A 109 8.26 -1.79 7.19
C PRO A 109 8.60 -2.70 8.38
N ILE A 110 7.60 -3.36 8.96
CA ILE A 110 7.73 -4.23 10.12
C ILE A 110 8.83 -5.30 9.96
N GLU A 111 9.08 -5.76 8.74
CA GLU A 111 10.14 -6.72 8.43
C GLU A 111 11.55 -6.17 8.70
N GLY A 112 11.69 -4.85 8.71
CA GLY A 112 12.92 -4.15 9.04
C GLY A 112 13.22 -4.04 10.53
N LEU A 113 12.25 -4.36 11.40
CA LEU A 113 12.33 -4.23 12.86
C LEU A 113 12.78 -5.54 13.51
N SER A 114 13.44 -5.44 14.67
CA SER A 114 13.72 -6.58 15.55
C SER A 114 12.44 -7.10 16.21
N GLU A 115 12.45 -8.34 16.67
CA GLU A 115 11.31 -8.95 17.36
C GLU A 115 10.96 -8.22 18.68
N GLU A 116 11.95 -7.61 19.34
CA GLU A 116 11.73 -6.80 20.55
C GLU A 116 11.02 -5.49 20.21
N GLU A 117 11.46 -4.78 19.17
CA GLU A 117 10.80 -3.57 18.68
C GLU A 117 9.36 -3.85 18.25
N LYS A 118 9.13 -4.92 17.47
CA LYS A 118 7.78 -5.35 17.06
C LYS A 118 6.84 -5.54 18.25
N LYS A 119 7.31 -6.28 19.29
CA LYS A 119 6.50 -6.53 20.50
C LYS A 119 6.24 -5.25 21.27
N ARG A 120 7.23 -4.39 21.40
CA ARG A 120 7.15 -3.13 22.11
C ARG A 120 6.14 -2.19 21.43
N TYR A 121 6.29 -1.95 20.14
CA TYR A 121 5.42 -1.06 19.38
C TYR A 121 3.97 -1.56 19.31
N LYS A 122 3.74 -2.87 19.10
CA LYS A 122 2.39 -3.45 19.16
C LYS A 122 1.68 -3.32 20.51
N ARG A 123 2.42 -3.09 21.60
CA ARG A 123 1.83 -2.84 22.93
C ARG A 123 1.58 -1.36 23.18
N ALA A 124 2.41 -0.49 22.63
CA ALA A 124 2.39 0.94 22.86
C ALA A 124 1.47 1.73 21.91
N PHE A 125 1.32 1.29 20.65
CA PHE A 125 0.65 2.04 19.60
C PHE A 125 -0.56 1.30 19.03
N ARG A 126 -1.67 2.01 18.85
CA ARG A 126 -2.90 1.50 18.20
C ARG A 126 -2.69 1.25 16.71
N THR A 127 -1.83 2.06 16.07
CA THR A 127 -1.49 1.96 14.65
C THR A 127 -0.53 0.80 14.33
N ALA A 128 0.02 0.11 15.32
CA ALA A 128 0.92 -1.02 15.13
C ALA A 128 0.17 -2.34 14.83
N VAL A 129 -0.69 -2.35 13.81
CA VAL A 129 -1.54 -3.49 13.42
C VAL A 129 -1.00 -4.18 12.18
N GLY A 130 -1.03 -5.51 12.18
CA GLY A 130 -0.65 -6.33 11.01
C GLY A 130 0.78 -6.06 10.54
N ARG A 131 0.93 -5.75 9.26
CA ARG A 131 2.19 -5.38 8.59
C ARG A 131 2.32 -3.86 8.51
N PHE A 132 2.46 -3.22 9.66
CA PHE A 132 2.59 -1.76 9.75
C PHE A 132 3.97 -1.25 9.31
N ASP A 133 4.02 0.05 8.98
CA ASP A 133 5.26 0.81 8.78
C ASP A 133 5.48 1.79 9.94
N LEU A 134 6.73 2.13 10.24
CA LEU A 134 7.07 3.01 11.36
C LEU A 134 6.42 4.39 11.26
N TYR A 135 6.28 4.97 10.08
CA TYR A 135 5.69 6.32 9.95
C TYR A 135 4.25 6.42 10.47
N LEU A 136 3.49 5.30 10.51
CA LEU A 136 2.15 5.27 11.12
C LEU A 136 2.21 5.58 12.62
N LEU A 137 3.22 5.04 13.31
CA LEU A 137 3.45 5.27 14.75
C LEU A 137 3.91 6.71 15.01
N PHE A 138 4.69 7.28 14.08
CA PHE A 138 5.10 8.68 14.17
C PHE A 138 3.90 9.62 14.10
N PHE A 139 2.90 9.35 13.25
CA PHE A 139 1.65 10.10 13.26
C PHE A 139 0.93 10.01 14.61
N GLU A 140 0.71 8.80 15.12
CA GLU A 140 0.03 8.59 16.40
C GLU A 140 0.72 9.34 17.54
N ARG A 141 2.03 9.17 17.69
CA ARG A 141 2.82 9.88 18.72
C ARG A 141 2.77 11.39 18.55
N SER A 142 2.85 11.89 17.33
CA SER A 142 2.81 13.32 17.04
C SER A 142 1.44 13.94 17.35
N LEU A 143 0.35 13.24 17.08
CA LEU A 143 -0.99 13.71 17.46
C LEU A 143 -1.16 13.82 18.99
N GLU A 144 -0.55 12.94 19.78
CA GLU A 144 -0.54 13.01 21.23
C GLU A 144 0.23 14.24 21.75
N LEU A 145 1.34 14.58 21.07
CA LEU A 145 2.22 15.68 21.45
C LEU A 145 1.73 17.04 20.96
N LEU A 146 0.84 17.08 20.00
CA LEU A 146 0.31 18.31 19.39
C LEU A 146 -0.59 19.04 20.37
N SER A 147 -0.38 20.35 20.58
CA SER A 147 -1.21 21.20 21.42
C SER A 147 -2.60 21.45 20.78
N PRO A 148 -3.63 21.80 21.56
CA PRO A 148 -4.89 22.29 20.99
C PRO A 148 -4.66 23.47 20.04
N GLY A 149 -5.21 23.39 18.83
CA GLY A 149 -4.96 24.36 17.75
C GLY A 149 -3.66 24.15 16.98
N GLY A 150 -2.76 23.28 17.46
CA GLY A 150 -1.48 23.00 16.85
C GLY A 150 -1.60 22.33 15.48
N VAL A 151 -0.53 22.42 14.66
CA VAL A 151 -0.49 21.92 13.28
C VAL A 151 0.69 20.95 13.10
N LEU A 152 0.37 19.78 12.52
CA LEU A 152 1.33 18.76 12.11
C LEU A 152 1.42 18.72 10.58
N SER A 153 2.64 18.64 10.03
CA SER A 153 2.84 18.40 8.59
C SER A 153 3.93 17.34 8.37
N PHE A 154 3.54 16.20 7.78
CA PHE A 154 4.45 15.13 7.43
C PHE A 154 4.46 14.85 5.94
N VAL A 155 5.63 14.49 5.41
CA VAL A 155 5.74 13.82 4.12
C VAL A 155 5.95 12.34 4.36
N THR A 156 5.09 11.50 3.75
CA THR A 156 5.08 10.04 3.95
C THR A 156 4.60 9.34 2.68
N PRO A 157 4.77 8.00 2.57
CA PRO A 157 4.09 7.24 1.52
C PRO A 157 2.57 7.39 1.61
N GLU A 158 1.90 7.62 0.48
CA GLU A 158 0.44 7.77 0.39
C GLU A 158 -0.36 6.51 0.75
N LYS A 159 0.28 5.36 0.81
CA LYS A 159 -0.40 4.06 0.99
C LYS A 159 -1.28 3.96 2.24
N PHE A 160 -1.05 4.80 3.27
CA PHE A 160 -1.91 4.83 4.44
C PHE A 160 -3.35 5.26 4.12
N GLU A 161 -3.55 5.94 3.01
CA GLU A 161 -4.86 6.41 2.57
C GLU A 161 -5.81 5.24 2.23
N TYR A 162 -5.26 4.05 1.84
CA TYR A 162 -6.08 2.96 1.31
C TYR A 162 -5.76 1.55 1.83
N VAL A 163 -4.60 1.30 2.47
CA VAL A 163 -4.29 -0.06 2.96
C VAL A 163 -5.04 -0.36 4.27
N ASP A 164 -5.50 -1.61 4.43
CA ASP A 164 -6.26 -2.04 5.61
C ASP A 164 -5.46 -1.89 6.92
N THR A 165 -4.15 -2.15 6.87
CA THR A 165 -3.28 -2.03 8.04
C THR A 165 -3.15 -0.60 8.57
N ALA A 166 -3.56 0.41 7.80
CA ALA A 166 -3.59 1.81 8.20
C ALA A 166 -4.98 2.31 8.64
N GLU A 167 -6.00 1.43 8.69
CA GLU A 167 -7.32 1.78 9.23
C GLU A 167 -7.24 2.52 10.59
N PRO A 168 -6.45 2.05 11.58
CA PRO A 168 -6.34 2.75 12.86
C PRO A 168 -5.78 4.16 12.74
N LEU A 169 -4.84 4.40 11.80
CA LEU A 169 -4.33 5.75 11.55
C LEU A 169 -5.42 6.64 10.94
N ARG A 170 -6.15 6.17 9.94
CA ARG A 170 -7.24 6.95 9.33
C ARG A 170 -8.28 7.36 10.37
N ARG A 171 -8.67 6.46 11.29
CA ARG A 171 -9.55 6.80 12.43
C ARG A 171 -8.96 7.86 13.35
N LEU A 172 -7.65 7.83 13.62
CA LEU A 172 -6.98 8.85 14.44
C LEU A 172 -6.96 10.22 13.73
N LEU A 173 -6.68 10.23 12.43
CA LEU A 173 -6.60 11.45 11.63
C LEU A 173 -7.98 12.12 11.40
N THR A 174 -9.07 11.36 11.53
CA THR A 174 -10.44 11.85 11.43
C THR A 174 -11.19 11.82 12.77
N ALA A 175 -10.48 11.63 13.89
CA ALA A 175 -11.07 11.70 15.24
C ALA A 175 -11.66 13.08 15.53
N GLU A 176 -12.55 13.18 16.56
CA GLU A 176 -13.31 14.41 16.85
C GLU A 176 -12.43 15.64 17.10
N ASP A 177 -11.22 15.44 17.62
CA ASP A 177 -10.25 16.50 17.93
C ASP A 177 -9.17 16.70 16.86
N THR A 178 -9.32 16.10 15.68
CA THR A 178 -8.35 16.21 14.57
C THR A 178 -9.03 16.58 13.26
N HIS A 179 -8.32 17.35 12.42
CA HIS A 179 -8.74 17.73 11.09
C HIS A 179 -7.60 17.58 10.09
N VAL A 180 -7.74 16.72 9.10
CA VAL A 180 -6.84 16.69 7.94
C VAL A 180 -7.16 17.88 7.06
N LYS A 181 -6.37 18.92 7.15
CA LYS A 181 -6.60 20.18 6.39
C LYS A 181 -6.22 20.04 4.92
N GLU A 182 -5.12 19.34 4.66
CA GLU A 182 -4.59 19.24 3.31
C GLU A 182 -3.83 17.94 3.10
N ILE A 183 -4.03 17.33 1.92
CA ILE A 183 -3.24 16.24 1.38
C ILE A 183 -2.72 16.69 0.01
N GLU A 184 -1.40 16.61 -0.21
CA GLU A 184 -0.79 16.88 -1.50
C GLU A 184 0.06 15.71 -1.95
N HIS A 185 -0.31 15.09 -3.04
CA HIS A 185 0.50 14.08 -3.71
C HIS A 185 1.61 14.75 -4.50
N ILE A 186 2.85 14.35 -4.25
CA ILE A 186 4.04 14.88 -4.92
C ILE A 186 4.67 13.84 -5.83
N ASP A 187 5.46 14.27 -6.81
CA ASP A 187 6.09 13.39 -7.77
C ASP A 187 7.07 12.41 -7.11
N GLU A 188 7.18 11.21 -7.69
CA GLU A 188 8.10 10.16 -7.24
C GLU A 188 9.56 10.63 -7.26
N ASP A 189 9.91 11.45 -8.23
CA ASP A 189 11.26 11.99 -8.43
C ASP A 189 11.66 13.01 -7.36
N ALA A 190 10.74 13.43 -6.49
CA ALA A 190 11.04 14.32 -5.37
C ALA A 190 12.07 13.74 -4.39
N PHE A 191 12.21 12.40 -4.37
CA PHE A 191 13.18 11.71 -3.52
C PHE A 191 14.09 10.79 -4.34
N THR A 192 15.37 11.13 -4.41
CA THR A 192 16.35 10.36 -5.20
C THR A 192 16.53 8.94 -4.64
N GLY A 193 16.27 7.93 -5.47
CA GLY A 193 16.55 6.52 -5.15
C GLY A 193 15.48 5.80 -4.33
N LEU A 194 14.32 6.40 -4.10
CA LEU A 194 13.18 5.74 -3.48
C LEU A 194 12.08 5.42 -4.50
N VAL A 195 11.60 4.21 -4.46
CA VAL A 195 10.39 3.80 -5.18
C VAL A 195 9.21 3.93 -4.21
N THR A 196 8.72 5.14 -4.03
CA THR A 196 7.54 5.41 -3.19
C THR A 196 6.71 6.53 -3.82
N PHE A 197 5.44 6.55 -3.51
CA PHE A 197 4.51 7.61 -3.90
C PHE A 197 4.31 8.51 -2.68
N PRO A 198 5.05 9.64 -2.58
CA PRO A 198 4.97 10.47 -1.41
C PRO A 198 3.75 11.41 -1.46
N CYS A 199 3.20 11.69 -0.27
CA CYS A 199 2.23 12.75 -0.06
C CYS A 199 2.60 13.59 1.16
N ILE A 200 2.26 14.88 1.13
CA ILE A 200 2.32 15.76 2.29
C ILE A 200 0.94 15.79 2.93
N THR A 201 0.87 15.42 4.21
CA THR A 201 -0.38 15.45 4.97
C THR A 201 -0.25 16.52 6.05
N THR A 202 -1.16 17.50 6.05
CA THR A 202 -1.24 18.55 7.07
C THR A 202 -2.48 18.34 7.93
N VAL A 203 -2.26 18.20 9.23
CA VAL A 203 -3.30 17.91 10.22
C VAL A 203 -3.31 19.00 11.28
N GLN A 204 -4.49 19.43 11.71
CA GLN A 204 -4.65 20.37 12.82
C GLN A 204 -5.41 19.69 13.95
N ARG A 205 -4.98 19.95 15.19
CA ARG A 205 -5.77 19.62 16.37
C ARG A 205 -6.85 20.70 16.58
N ILE A 206 -8.10 20.29 16.68
CA ILE A 206 -9.26 21.20 16.74
C ILE A 206 -10.07 20.96 18.01
N ASP A 207 -10.79 22.00 18.47
CA ASP A 207 -11.64 21.91 19.67
C ASP A 207 -13.12 21.68 19.35
N THR A 208 -13.53 21.81 18.08
CA THR A 208 -14.95 21.77 17.68
C THR A 208 -15.17 20.95 16.41
N VAL A 209 -16.31 20.24 16.37
CA VAL A 209 -16.74 19.44 15.23
C VAL A 209 -17.54 20.33 14.27
N GLU A 210 -16.88 20.91 13.28
CA GLU A 210 -17.53 21.45 12.08
C GLU A 210 -17.28 20.50 10.89
N ALA A 211 -18.02 20.71 9.79
CA ALA A 211 -17.78 19.94 8.56
C ALA A 211 -16.30 20.05 8.14
N ARG A 212 -15.62 18.91 8.07
CA ARG A 212 -14.17 18.85 7.88
C ARG A 212 -13.85 18.66 6.40
N GLU A 213 -13.71 19.76 5.71
CA GLU A 213 -13.27 19.76 4.33
C GLU A 213 -11.74 19.64 4.24
N THR A 214 -11.26 18.60 3.57
CA THR A 214 -9.84 18.38 3.27
C THR A 214 -9.54 18.89 1.89
N ARG A 215 -8.57 19.81 1.75
CA ARG A 215 -8.02 20.18 0.45
C ARG A 215 -7.11 19.08 -0.07
N VAL A 216 -7.40 18.56 -1.24
CA VAL A 216 -6.58 17.55 -1.92
C VAL A 216 -5.96 18.16 -3.16
N THR A 217 -4.64 17.98 -3.33
CA THR A 217 -3.92 18.31 -4.55
C THR A 217 -3.27 17.05 -5.12
N LEU A 218 -3.66 16.67 -6.32
CA LEU A 218 -3.12 15.50 -7.02
C LEU A 218 -1.80 15.81 -7.72
N ARG A 219 -1.06 14.78 -8.15
CA ARG A 219 0.25 14.92 -8.82
C ARG A 219 0.20 15.75 -10.11
N ASP A 220 -0.91 15.72 -10.82
CA ASP A 220 -1.12 16.53 -12.04
C ASP A 220 -1.43 18.00 -11.75
N GLY A 221 -1.46 18.41 -10.49
CA GLY A 221 -1.78 19.75 -10.03
C GLY A 221 -3.28 20.02 -9.85
N THR A 222 -4.14 19.05 -10.15
CA THR A 222 -5.59 19.15 -9.88
C THR A 222 -5.82 19.31 -8.40
N THR A 223 -6.67 20.29 -8.02
CA THR A 223 -7.03 20.53 -6.62
C THR A 223 -8.54 20.49 -6.45
N HIS A 224 -9.01 19.79 -5.44
CA HIS A 224 -10.42 19.71 -5.05
C HIS A 224 -10.57 19.66 -3.54
N VAL A 225 -11.81 19.62 -3.07
CA VAL A 225 -12.17 19.47 -1.65
C VAL A 225 -12.82 18.12 -1.45
N ALA A 226 -12.34 17.37 -0.46
CA ALA A 226 -12.87 16.06 -0.09
C ALA A 226 -13.36 16.04 1.35
N ILE A 227 -14.37 15.23 1.63
CA ILE A 227 -14.76 14.82 2.98
C ILE A 227 -14.23 13.41 3.18
N LEU A 228 -13.31 13.25 4.13
CA LEU A 228 -12.69 11.95 4.40
C LEU A 228 -13.60 11.11 5.31
N PRO A 229 -13.76 9.78 5.02
CA PRO A 229 -14.48 8.87 5.91
C PRO A 229 -13.84 8.82 7.31
N ASP A 230 -14.66 8.84 8.36
CA ASP A 230 -14.23 8.78 9.77
C ASP A 230 -14.33 7.38 10.38
N ASP A 231 -14.89 6.44 9.63
CA ASP A 231 -15.03 5.04 10.02
C ASP A 231 -13.77 4.19 9.81
N GLY A 232 -12.68 4.82 9.33
CA GLY A 232 -11.39 4.17 9.02
C GLY A 232 -11.35 3.45 7.67
N SER A 233 -12.42 3.50 6.87
CA SER A 233 -12.41 2.97 5.50
C SER A 233 -11.38 3.68 4.61
N SER A 234 -11.12 3.13 3.43
CA SER A 234 -10.19 3.71 2.44
C SER A 234 -10.63 5.13 2.03
N TRP A 235 -9.67 6.04 1.93
CA TRP A 235 -9.89 7.41 1.44
C TRP A 235 -9.69 7.54 -0.07
N ALA A 236 -9.30 6.46 -0.75
CA ALA A 236 -8.87 6.53 -2.15
C ALA A 236 -9.92 7.15 -3.07
N SER A 237 -11.21 6.81 -2.89
CA SER A 237 -12.32 7.38 -3.66
C SER A 237 -12.51 8.87 -3.43
N ASN A 238 -12.39 9.33 -2.17
CA ASN A 238 -12.59 10.73 -1.80
C ASN A 238 -11.41 11.61 -2.23
N ILE A 239 -10.18 11.08 -2.13
CA ILE A 239 -8.96 11.80 -2.47
C ILE A 239 -8.79 11.97 -3.98
N ARG A 240 -9.20 11.00 -4.78
CA ARG A 240 -8.95 11.03 -6.23
C ARG A 240 -10.05 11.69 -7.04
N ASP A 241 -11.06 12.24 -6.37
CA ASP A 241 -12.22 12.97 -6.95
C ASP A 241 -12.49 12.59 -8.40
N ALA A 242 -12.74 11.34 -8.60
CA ALA A 242 -13.35 10.98 -9.85
C ALA A 242 -14.78 11.53 -9.76
N ASN A 243 -15.32 12.13 -10.80
CA ASN A 243 -16.74 12.39 -11.00
C ASN A 243 -17.56 11.09 -10.94
N ILE A 244 -17.37 10.33 -9.84
CA ILE A 244 -17.87 8.97 -9.61
C ILE A 244 -19.27 9.04 -9.01
N GLU A 245 -19.76 10.22 -8.65
CA GLU A 245 -21.15 10.36 -8.20
C GLU A 245 -22.16 9.76 -9.20
N GLU A 246 -21.86 9.76 -10.50
CA GLU A 246 -22.67 9.08 -11.52
C GLU A 246 -22.49 7.56 -11.54
N MET A 247 -21.38 7.02 -10.97
CA MET A 247 -21.12 5.57 -10.90
C MET A 247 -21.52 4.91 -9.57
N GLN A 248 -22.06 5.66 -8.61
CA GLN A 248 -22.52 5.09 -7.33
C GLN A 248 -23.82 4.30 -7.54
N THR A 249 -23.64 3.03 -7.88
CA THR A 249 -24.73 2.08 -8.14
C THR A 249 -25.17 1.33 -6.88
N GLY A 250 -24.44 1.48 -5.77
CA GLY A 250 -24.71 0.77 -4.52
C GLY A 250 -24.20 -0.67 -4.47
N ALA A 251 -23.57 -1.16 -5.53
CA ALA A 251 -22.88 -2.45 -5.57
C ALA A 251 -21.48 -2.32 -6.17
N THR A 252 -20.59 -3.20 -5.76
CA THR A 252 -19.18 -3.21 -6.15
C THR A 252 -18.78 -4.51 -6.84
N LEU A 253 -17.59 -4.57 -7.40
CA LEU A 253 -17.06 -5.78 -8.00
C LEU A 253 -16.98 -6.94 -6.99
N GLU A 254 -16.75 -6.67 -5.69
CA GLU A 254 -16.80 -7.68 -4.63
C GLU A 254 -18.18 -8.33 -4.51
N ASP A 255 -19.23 -7.55 -4.64
CA ASP A 255 -20.61 -8.05 -4.51
C ASP A 255 -21.01 -9.01 -5.64
N VAL A 256 -20.38 -8.91 -6.81
CA VAL A 256 -20.72 -9.68 -8.03
C VAL A 256 -19.70 -10.77 -8.37
N THR A 257 -18.69 -10.96 -7.53
CA THR A 257 -17.64 -11.97 -7.74
C THR A 257 -17.52 -12.91 -6.54
N GLU A 258 -17.23 -14.18 -6.80
CA GLU A 258 -16.90 -15.17 -5.76
C GLU A 258 -15.48 -14.95 -5.24
N ARG A 259 -14.58 -14.49 -6.12
CA ARG A 259 -13.18 -14.29 -5.80
C ARG A 259 -12.50 -13.24 -6.66
N ILE A 260 -11.65 -12.42 -6.02
CA ILE A 260 -10.66 -11.58 -6.67
C ILE A 260 -9.33 -11.82 -5.95
N SER A 261 -8.33 -12.39 -6.63
CA SER A 261 -7.10 -12.85 -5.98
C SER A 261 -5.92 -12.85 -6.96
N PRO A 262 -4.67 -12.73 -6.46
CA PRO A 262 -3.51 -13.12 -7.25
C PRO A 262 -3.54 -14.61 -7.57
N GLY A 263 -2.88 -14.99 -8.64
CA GLY A 263 -2.58 -16.39 -8.96
C GLY A 263 -1.60 -16.99 -7.95
N VAL A 264 -1.16 -18.20 -8.22
CA VAL A 264 -0.40 -19.01 -7.26
C VAL A 264 1.09 -18.73 -7.29
N ALA A 265 1.73 -18.79 -6.11
CA ALA A 265 3.16 -18.78 -5.93
C ALA A 265 3.67 -20.18 -5.58
N THR A 266 4.47 -20.78 -6.44
CA THR A 266 5.05 -22.10 -6.21
C THR A 266 6.23 -22.05 -5.24
N GLY A 267 6.98 -20.94 -5.24
CA GLY A 267 8.24 -20.77 -4.51
C GLY A 267 9.42 -21.56 -5.12
N ALA A 268 9.20 -22.19 -6.28
CA ALA A 268 10.21 -22.88 -7.09
C ALA A 268 9.72 -22.99 -8.54
N ASP A 269 9.53 -21.85 -9.19
CA ASP A 269 9.06 -21.81 -10.57
C ASP A 269 10.00 -22.51 -11.54
N ASP A 270 11.29 -22.55 -11.20
CA ASP A 270 12.34 -23.30 -11.91
C ASP A 270 12.10 -24.83 -11.93
N VAL A 271 11.33 -25.35 -10.99
CA VAL A 271 10.98 -26.78 -10.89
C VAL A 271 9.55 -27.07 -11.37
N PHE A 272 8.62 -26.20 -10.99
CA PHE A 272 7.19 -26.44 -11.20
C PHE A 272 6.64 -25.84 -12.51
N THR A 273 7.41 -25.00 -13.23
CA THR A 273 6.96 -24.36 -14.46
C THR A 273 7.89 -24.65 -15.61
N MET A 274 7.33 -25.05 -16.76
CA MET A 274 8.09 -25.33 -17.98
C MET A 274 7.18 -25.14 -19.21
N ASN A 275 7.72 -25.20 -20.41
CA ASN A 275 6.88 -25.34 -21.60
C ASN A 275 6.33 -26.77 -21.68
N ARG A 276 5.19 -26.92 -22.30
CA ARG A 276 4.52 -28.24 -22.40
C ARG A 276 5.39 -29.30 -23.09
N GLU A 277 6.21 -28.90 -24.05
CA GLU A 277 7.17 -29.78 -24.74
C GLU A 277 8.34 -30.26 -23.86
N ASP A 278 8.64 -29.51 -22.81
CA ASP A 278 9.74 -29.81 -21.86
C ASP A 278 9.28 -30.69 -20.67
N VAL A 279 7.99 -31.01 -20.59
CA VAL A 279 7.47 -31.86 -19.51
C VAL A 279 8.07 -33.27 -19.64
N PRO A 280 8.68 -33.80 -18.56
CA PRO A 280 9.27 -35.13 -18.57
C PRO A 280 8.31 -36.22 -19.01
N ASP A 281 8.76 -37.11 -19.89
CA ASP A 281 7.98 -38.24 -20.37
C ASP A 281 7.43 -39.08 -19.21
N GLY A 282 6.16 -39.43 -19.30
CA GLY A 282 5.48 -40.27 -18.32
C GLY A 282 4.84 -39.54 -17.14
N ILE A 283 4.95 -38.21 -17.04
CA ILE A 283 4.10 -37.44 -16.13
C ILE A 283 2.69 -37.43 -16.71
N GLU A 284 1.73 -37.88 -15.92
CA GLU A 284 0.32 -37.97 -16.33
C GLU A 284 -0.31 -36.58 -16.50
N ASP A 285 -1.18 -36.41 -17.51
CA ASP A 285 -1.86 -35.14 -17.79
C ASP A 285 -2.66 -34.59 -16.62
N THR A 286 -3.09 -35.44 -15.70
CA THR A 286 -3.79 -35.02 -14.47
C THR A 286 -2.95 -34.12 -13.56
N TRP A 287 -1.62 -34.18 -13.68
CA TRP A 287 -0.68 -33.36 -12.91
C TRP A 287 -0.15 -32.15 -13.70
N ILE A 288 -0.64 -31.95 -14.93
CA ILE A 288 -0.20 -30.87 -15.80
C ILE A 288 -1.34 -29.84 -15.92
N ARG A 289 -1.07 -28.59 -15.54
CA ARG A 289 -2.03 -27.49 -15.63
C ARG A 289 -1.49 -26.38 -16.53
N PRO A 290 -2.23 -25.93 -17.53
CA PRO A 290 -1.88 -24.72 -18.28
C PRO A 290 -1.66 -23.55 -17.32
N THR A 291 -0.68 -22.70 -17.60
CA THR A 291 -0.40 -21.51 -16.81
C THR A 291 0.00 -20.32 -17.66
N ALA A 292 -0.11 -19.12 -17.09
CA ALA A 292 0.34 -17.89 -17.71
C ALA A 292 0.96 -16.95 -16.67
N SER A 293 2.03 -16.26 -17.06
CA SER A 293 2.62 -15.15 -16.33
C SER A 293 2.11 -13.81 -16.86
N GLY A 294 2.30 -12.72 -16.11
CA GLY A 294 1.90 -11.39 -16.55
C GLY A 294 2.60 -10.92 -17.84
N SER A 295 3.84 -11.36 -18.13
CA SER A 295 4.51 -11.09 -19.40
C SER A 295 3.86 -11.85 -20.55
N GLN A 296 3.51 -13.11 -20.34
CA GLN A 296 2.85 -13.95 -21.34
C GLN A 296 1.44 -13.48 -21.68
N LEU A 297 0.64 -13.03 -20.72
CA LEU A 297 -0.65 -12.40 -21.01
C LEU A 297 -0.54 -11.26 -22.04
N ARG A 298 0.53 -10.47 -21.95
CA ARG A 298 0.78 -9.38 -22.91
C ARG A 298 1.28 -9.90 -24.26
N GLU A 299 2.18 -10.88 -24.23
CA GLU A 299 2.82 -11.43 -25.43
C GLU A 299 1.82 -12.17 -26.31
N PHE A 300 1.00 -13.02 -25.69
CA PHE A 300 0.02 -13.87 -26.39
C PHE A 300 -1.37 -13.22 -26.48
N ASP A 301 -1.52 -12.02 -25.95
CA ASP A 301 -2.82 -11.31 -25.86
C ASP A 301 -3.94 -12.16 -25.22
N GLY A 302 -3.56 -12.93 -24.19
CA GLY A 302 -4.49 -13.79 -23.46
C GLY A 302 -3.81 -14.82 -22.56
N PRO A 303 -4.59 -15.63 -21.84
CA PRO A 303 -4.11 -16.60 -20.86
C PRO A 303 -3.62 -17.92 -21.47
N TYR A 304 -3.86 -18.17 -22.76
CA TYR A 304 -3.53 -19.43 -23.42
C TYR A 304 -2.10 -19.37 -23.95
N THR A 305 -1.21 -20.11 -23.29
CA THR A 305 0.23 -20.15 -23.57
C THR A 305 0.71 -21.60 -23.66
N ASP A 306 1.95 -21.81 -24.11
CA ASP A 306 2.59 -23.13 -24.09
C ASP A 306 3.15 -23.51 -22.70
N SER A 307 3.07 -22.61 -21.72
CA SER A 307 3.55 -22.87 -20.38
C SER A 307 2.58 -23.68 -19.56
N VAL A 308 3.13 -24.59 -18.76
CA VAL A 308 2.39 -25.43 -17.84
C VAL A 308 3.01 -25.43 -16.45
N PHE A 309 2.19 -25.69 -15.45
CA PHE A 309 2.62 -26.17 -14.14
C PHE A 309 2.62 -27.70 -14.13
N VAL A 310 3.64 -28.30 -13.50
CA VAL A 310 3.52 -29.61 -12.91
C VAL A 310 3.02 -29.44 -11.47
N CYS A 311 1.78 -29.87 -11.22
CA CYS A 311 0.98 -29.49 -10.08
C CYS A 311 0.70 -30.68 -9.16
N PRO A 312 1.24 -30.74 -7.93
CA PRO A 312 1.02 -31.88 -7.02
C PRO A 312 -0.33 -31.81 -6.27
N TYR A 313 -1.22 -30.91 -6.68
CA TYR A 313 -2.54 -30.74 -6.04
C TYR A 313 -3.65 -31.33 -6.92
N ARG A 314 -4.61 -31.97 -6.24
CA ARG A 314 -5.87 -32.44 -6.85
C ARG A 314 -6.81 -31.26 -7.10
N ASP A 315 -7.88 -31.52 -7.83
CA ASP A 315 -8.88 -30.48 -8.18
C ASP A 315 -9.62 -29.93 -6.94
N ASP A 316 -9.67 -30.68 -5.87
CA ASP A 316 -10.22 -30.24 -4.58
C ASP A 316 -9.24 -29.38 -3.75
N GLY A 317 -8.03 -29.13 -4.25
CA GLY A 317 -6.99 -28.36 -3.56
C GLY A 317 -6.18 -29.18 -2.56
N THR A 318 -6.40 -30.48 -2.43
CA THR A 318 -5.60 -31.35 -1.55
C THR A 318 -4.26 -31.71 -2.19
N LEU A 319 -3.18 -31.65 -1.41
CA LEU A 319 -1.87 -32.13 -1.84
C LEU A 319 -1.94 -33.66 -1.99
N ALA A 320 -1.54 -34.17 -3.14
CA ALA A 320 -1.52 -35.61 -3.39
C ALA A 320 -0.34 -36.26 -2.60
N ASP A 321 -0.53 -37.50 -2.17
CA ASP A 321 0.57 -38.29 -1.62
C ASP A 321 1.60 -38.52 -2.70
N VAL A 322 2.91 -38.46 -2.31
CA VAL A 322 4.01 -38.63 -3.27
C VAL A 322 3.95 -39.94 -4.04
N ASP A 323 3.51 -41.03 -3.39
CA ASP A 323 3.35 -42.34 -4.00
C ASP A 323 2.27 -42.37 -5.09
N ALA A 324 1.33 -41.43 -5.08
CA ALA A 324 0.28 -41.28 -6.09
C ALA A 324 0.72 -40.49 -7.33
N LEU A 325 1.88 -39.84 -7.29
CA LEU A 325 2.38 -38.97 -8.37
C LEU A 325 3.12 -39.69 -9.50
N GLY A 326 3.38 -41.00 -9.35
CA GLY A 326 4.05 -41.78 -10.39
C GLY A 326 5.38 -41.18 -10.86
N ARG A 327 5.53 -40.97 -12.16
CA ARG A 327 6.77 -40.36 -12.74
C ARG A 327 7.01 -38.93 -12.25
N PHE A 328 5.98 -38.20 -11.89
CA PHE A 328 6.11 -36.88 -11.30
C PHE A 328 6.83 -36.92 -9.93
N ALA A 329 6.66 -37.98 -9.12
CA ALA A 329 7.42 -38.15 -7.89
C ALA A 329 8.92 -38.24 -8.13
N GLU A 330 9.35 -38.95 -9.19
CA GLU A 330 10.76 -39.06 -9.56
C GLU A 330 11.34 -37.70 -9.96
N TRP A 331 10.61 -36.90 -10.73
CA TRP A 331 10.99 -35.53 -11.06
C TRP A 331 11.15 -34.67 -9.80
N LEU A 332 10.24 -34.76 -8.85
CA LEU A 332 10.34 -34.02 -7.58
C LEU A 332 11.57 -34.47 -6.78
N GLU A 333 11.87 -35.77 -6.73
CA GLU A 333 13.06 -36.30 -6.05
C GLU A 333 14.38 -35.83 -6.70
N GLU A 334 14.44 -35.72 -8.02
CA GLU A 334 15.59 -35.15 -8.72
C GLU A 334 15.88 -33.70 -8.29
N HIS A 335 14.83 -32.94 -7.86
CA HIS A 335 14.91 -31.56 -7.42
C HIS A 335 14.82 -31.37 -5.91
N ARG A 336 14.87 -32.47 -5.14
CA ARG A 336 14.59 -32.47 -3.68
C ARG A 336 15.39 -31.44 -2.90
N ASN A 337 16.70 -31.35 -3.12
CA ASN A 337 17.56 -30.38 -2.45
C ASN A 337 17.12 -28.93 -2.66
N ARG A 338 16.68 -28.60 -3.88
CA ARG A 338 16.14 -27.28 -4.24
C ARG A 338 14.82 -27.00 -3.53
N LEU A 339 13.95 -28.00 -3.45
CA LEU A 339 12.62 -27.88 -2.87
C LEU A 339 12.67 -27.81 -1.35
N GLU A 340 13.52 -28.60 -0.69
CA GLU A 340 13.70 -28.59 0.76
C GLU A 340 14.30 -27.27 1.28
N GLY A 341 15.14 -26.58 0.48
CA GLY A 341 15.75 -25.31 0.86
C GLY A 341 14.80 -24.10 0.85
N ARG A 342 13.48 -24.28 0.71
CA ARG A 342 12.49 -23.19 0.69
C ARG A 342 12.00 -22.86 2.10
N SER A 343 11.84 -21.56 2.36
CA SER A 343 11.37 -21.04 3.66
C SER A 343 10.00 -21.57 4.11
N CYS A 344 9.15 -22.03 3.20
CA CYS A 344 7.88 -22.66 3.54
C CYS A 344 8.06 -24.05 4.15
N VAL A 345 9.11 -24.78 3.74
CA VAL A 345 9.47 -26.09 4.31
C VAL A 345 10.01 -25.92 5.73
N ASP A 346 10.85 -24.91 5.98
CA ASP A 346 11.32 -24.56 7.32
C ASP A 346 10.16 -24.25 8.27
N LYS A 347 9.03 -23.77 7.74
CA LYS A 347 7.79 -23.49 8.47
C LYS A 347 6.86 -24.70 8.60
N GLY A 348 7.29 -25.90 8.20
CA GLY A 348 6.58 -27.16 8.37
C GLY A 348 5.72 -27.60 7.17
N LYS A 349 5.81 -26.96 6.00
CA LYS A 349 5.17 -27.48 4.79
C LYS A 349 5.89 -28.72 4.27
N THR A 350 5.15 -29.59 3.62
CA THR A 350 5.70 -30.73 2.87
C THR A 350 6.68 -30.22 1.80
N TRP A 351 7.80 -30.88 1.64
CA TRP A 351 8.92 -30.43 0.82
C TRP A 351 8.58 -30.24 -0.67
N TYR A 352 7.58 -30.92 -1.22
CA TYR A 352 7.10 -30.76 -2.59
C TYR A 352 5.82 -29.93 -2.70
N ALA A 353 5.27 -29.44 -1.61
CA ALA A 353 4.12 -28.54 -1.63
C ALA A 353 4.54 -27.16 -2.20
N TRP A 354 3.63 -26.45 -2.85
CA TRP A 354 3.85 -25.08 -3.26
C TRP A 354 3.94 -24.12 -2.07
N HIS A 355 4.52 -22.95 -2.29
CA HIS A 355 4.66 -21.94 -1.25
C HIS A 355 3.30 -21.53 -0.66
N GLU A 356 2.29 -21.43 -1.52
CA GLU A 356 0.90 -21.17 -1.12
C GLU A 356 0.05 -22.42 -1.40
N ASN A 357 -1.02 -22.60 -0.63
CA ASN A 357 -2.00 -23.62 -0.91
C ASN A 357 -2.94 -23.09 -1.99
N PRO A 358 -2.98 -23.66 -3.18
CA PRO A 358 -3.80 -23.15 -4.26
C PRO A 358 -5.28 -23.40 -3.98
N PRO A 359 -6.16 -22.40 -4.14
CA PRO A 359 -7.61 -22.59 -4.06
C PRO A 359 -8.12 -23.21 -5.38
N MET A 360 -7.82 -24.49 -5.59
CA MET A 360 -8.06 -25.17 -6.88
C MET A 360 -9.53 -25.12 -7.32
N GLN A 361 -10.48 -25.13 -6.39
CA GLN A 361 -11.90 -25.04 -6.70
C GLN A 361 -12.27 -23.72 -7.40
N ASP A 362 -11.61 -22.61 -7.01
CA ASP A 362 -11.81 -21.30 -7.67
C ASP A 362 -10.95 -21.19 -8.94
N LEU A 363 -9.76 -21.80 -8.91
CA LEU A 363 -8.81 -21.73 -10.03
C LEU A 363 -9.26 -22.58 -11.22
N LEU A 364 -10.00 -23.67 -10.99
CA LEU A 364 -10.52 -24.56 -12.02
C LEU A 364 -11.96 -24.21 -12.44
N GLN A 365 -12.24 -22.90 -12.54
CA GLN A 365 -13.49 -22.35 -13.06
C GLN A 365 -13.21 -21.32 -14.14
N PRO A 366 -14.16 -21.06 -15.04
CA PRO A 366 -14.10 -19.91 -15.93
C PRO A 366 -13.88 -18.62 -15.13
N LYS A 367 -12.95 -17.79 -15.59
CA LYS A 367 -12.52 -16.59 -14.87
C LYS A 367 -12.04 -15.52 -15.81
N ILE A 368 -11.91 -14.30 -15.30
CA ILE A 368 -11.27 -13.20 -16.02
C ILE A 368 -9.89 -12.99 -15.38
N VAL A 369 -8.84 -12.95 -16.21
CA VAL A 369 -7.46 -12.76 -15.77
C VAL A 369 -6.93 -11.41 -16.18
N PHE A 370 -6.01 -10.86 -15.40
CA PHE A 370 -5.39 -9.57 -15.65
C PHE A 370 -4.02 -9.49 -14.99
N ARG A 371 -3.21 -8.50 -15.39
CA ARG A 371 -1.86 -8.30 -14.86
C ARG A 371 -1.92 -7.47 -13.58
N ASP A 372 -1.07 -7.81 -12.59
CA ASP A 372 -0.85 -6.98 -11.40
C ASP A 372 -0.40 -5.56 -11.80
N ILE A 373 0.57 -5.45 -12.71
CA ILE A 373 1.13 -4.18 -13.16
C ILE A 373 0.92 -4.03 -14.67
N ALA A 374 0.22 -3.00 -15.09
CA ALA A 374 -0.08 -2.71 -16.48
C ALA A 374 -0.03 -1.21 -16.77
N LYS A 375 0.45 -0.84 -17.98
CA LYS A 375 0.42 0.56 -18.44
C LYS A 375 -1.01 1.02 -18.71
N GLU A 376 -1.85 0.09 -19.12
CA GLU A 376 -3.28 0.26 -19.35
C GLU A 376 -3.99 -0.94 -18.75
N PRO A 377 -5.06 -0.77 -17.94
CA PRO A 377 -5.89 -1.86 -17.48
C PRO A 377 -6.43 -2.66 -18.65
N LYS A 378 -6.13 -3.96 -18.65
CA LYS A 378 -6.64 -4.89 -19.66
C LYS A 378 -6.95 -6.23 -19.03
N PHE A 379 -8.09 -6.77 -19.38
CA PHE A 379 -8.65 -8.00 -18.86
C PHE A 379 -8.87 -8.99 -20.00
N TRP A 380 -8.71 -10.28 -19.72
CA TRP A 380 -8.88 -11.37 -20.69
C TRP A 380 -9.78 -12.46 -20.11
N PRO A 381 -10.71 -13.00 -20.89
CA PRO A 381 -11.53 -14.12 -20.46
C PRO A 381 -10.73 -15.41 -20.52
N GLU A 382 -10.87 -16.25 -19.51
CA GLU A 382 -10.40 -17.63 -19.47
C GLU A 382 -11.62 -18.54 -19.33
N ASN A 383 -12.14 -19.03 -20.44
CA ASN A 383 -13.42 -19.73 -20.55
C ASN A 383 -13.31 -21.23 -20.28
N SER A 384 -12.11 -21.83 -20.38
CA SER A 384 -11.92 -23.27 -20.20
C SER A 384 -11.99 -23.69 -18.73
N GLY A 385 -11.62 -22.80 -17.81
CA GLY A 385 -11.44 -23.13 -16.41
C GLY A 385 -10.16 -23.92 -16.10
N ASP A 386 -9.29 -24.15 -17.10
CA ASP A 386 -8.13 -25.03 -16.93
C ASP A 386 -6.84 -24.28 -16.54
N VAL A 387 -6.76 -22.99 -16.88
CA VAL A 387 -5.53 -22.20 -16.66
C VAL A 387 -5.38 -21.81 -15.20
N VAL A 388 -4.31 -22.26 -14.58
CA VAL A 388 -3.90 -21.87 -13.23
C VAL A 388 -2.89 -20.72 -13.34
N PRO A 389 -3.26 -19.45 -13.08
CA PRO A 389 -2.39 -18.31 -13.29
C PRO A 389 -1.25 -18.26 -12.27
N LYS A 390 -0.08 -17.73 -12.68
CA LYS A 390 1.04 -17.41 -11.77
C LYS A 390 0.72 -16.19 -10.92
N HIS A 391 1.43 -16.03 -9.82
CA HIS A 391 1.25 -14.93 -8.87
C HIS A 391 1.31 -13.50 -9.48
N SER A 392 1.94 -13.33 -10.64
CA SER A 392 1.99 -12.06 -11.39
C SER A 392 0.73 -11.80 -12.24
N VAL A 393 -0.22 -12.72 -12.22
CA VAL A 393 -1.52 -12.64 -12.88
C VAL A 393 -2.59 -12.73 -11.80
N TYR A 394 -3.44 -11.74 -11.76
CA TYR A 394 -4.63 -11.74 -10.92
C TYR A 394 -5.80 -12.34 -11.68
N TYR A 395 -6.77 -12.83 -10.94
CA TYR A 395 -8.01 -13.36 -11.53
C TYR A 395 -9.23 -12.98 -10.71
N THR A 396 -10.37 -12.92 -11.40
CA THR A 396 -11.68 -12.78 -10.78
C THR A 396 -12.63 -13.85 -11.30
N VAL A 397 -13.36 -14.48 -10.38
CA VAL A 397 -14.42 -15.48 -10.69
C VAL A 397 -15.75 -14.78 -10.47
N PRO A 398 -16.58 -14.59 -11.52
CA PRO A 398 -17.91 -14.03 -11.36
C PRO A 398 -18.82 -14.97 -10.57
N LYS A 399 -19.80 -14.42 -9.85
CA LYS A 399 -20.91 -15.21 -9.30
C LYS A 399 -21.81 -15.74 -10.41
N ASP A 400 -22.50 -16.84 -10.18
CA ASP A 400 -23.43 -17.47 -11.14
C ASP A 400 -24.50 -16.51 -11.69
N SER A 401 -24.86 -15.49 -10.91
CA SER A 401 -25.85 -14.47 -11.29
C SER A 401 -25.33 -13.44 -12.30
N VAL A 402 -24.01 -13.40 -12.56
CA VAL A 402 -23.36 -12.41 -13.44
C VAL A 402 -22.74 -13.11 -14.64
N PRO A 403 -23.25 -12.87 -15.86
CA PRO A 403 -22.65 -13.45 -17.05
C PRO A 403 -21.20 -13.01 -17.23
N MET A 404 -20.30 -13.97 -17.45
CA MET A 404 -18.86 -13.70 -17.59
C MET A 404 -18.55 -12.72 -18.71
N ASP A 405 -19.23 -12.83 -19.85
CA ASP A 405 -19.04 -11.90 -20.97
C ASP A 405 -19.47 -10.46 -20.61
N ALA A 406 -20.53 -10.31 -19.82
CA ALA A 406 -20.97 -9.00 -19.36
C ALA A 406 -19.93 -8.37 -18.42
N LEU A 407 -19.42 -9.13 -17.45
CA LEU A 407 -18.37 -8.67 -16.55
C LEU A 407 -17.06 -8.35 -17.31
N PHE A 408 -16.66 -9.21 -18.24
CA PHE A 408 -15.49 -8.99 -19.09
C PHE A 408 -15.61 -7.70 -19.91
N ASN A 409 -16.75 -7.48 -20.56
CA ASN A 409 -16.97 -6.26 -21.34
C ASN A 409 -16.95 -5.02 -20.46
N TYR A 410 -17.56 -5.09 -19.28
CA TYR A 410 -17.56 -3.99 -18.31
C TYR A 410 -16.15 -3.66 -17.82
N LEU A 411 -15.35 -4.64 -17.38
CA LEU A 411 -13.99 -4.41 -16.90
C LEU A 411 -13.06 -3.78 -17.95
N ASN A 412 -13.36 -3.98 -19.24
CA ASN A 412 -12.64 -3.35 -20.35
C ASN A 412 -13.31 -2.07 -20.85
N SER A 413 -14.43 -1.65 -20.27
CA SER A 413 -15.14 -0.44 -20.67
C SER A 413 -14.35 0.84 -20.36
N PRO A 414 -14.61 1.95 -21.05
CA PRO A 414 -14.02 3.23 -20.74
C PRO A 414 -14.29 3.68 -19.29
N GLU A 415 -15.49 3.43 -18.77
CA GLU A 415 -15.94 3.81 -17.44
C GLU A 415 -15.13 3.07 -16.36
N ALA A 416 -15.02 1.73 -16.47
CA ALA A 416 -14.25 0.93 -15.52
C ALA A 416 -12.75 1.27 -15.58
N LYS A 417 -12.21 1.51 -16.79
CA LYS A 417 -10.82 1.95 -16.97
C LYS A 417 -10.58 3.31 -16.31
N MET A 418 -11.44 4.28 -16.55
CA MET A 418 -11.33 5.61 -15.93
C MET A 418 -11.37 5.52 -14.40
N TRP A 419 -12.25 4.68 -13.85
CA TRP A 419 -12.30 4.44 -12.41
C TRP A 419 -10.99 3.80 -11.91
N MET A 420 -10.48 2.77 -12.58
CA MET A 420 -9.22 2.11 -12.21
C MET A 420 -8.03 3.06 -12.31
N GLU A 421 -7.97 3.91 -13.32
CA GLU A 421 -6.93 4.92 -13.48
C GLU A 421 -6.96 5.98 -12.37
N ALA A 422 -8.15 6.29 -11.87
CA ALA A 422 -8.35 7.19 -10.74
C ALA A 422 -8.00 6.55 -9.38
N HIS A 423 -8.28 5.25 -9.17
CA HIS A 423 -8.20 4.60 -7.87
C HIS A 423 -7.00 3.67 -7.69
N CYS A 424 -6.47 3.09 -8.79
CA CYS A 424 -5.33 2.21 -8.70
C CYS A 424 -4.03 2.99 -8.51
N GLN A 425 -3.14 2.44 -7.70
CA GLN A 425 -1.82 3.01 -7.46
C GLN A 425 -1.04 3.10 -8.78
N LYS A 426 -0.46 4.28 -9.07
CA LYS A 426 0.50 4.42 -10.16
C LYS A 426 1.84 3.80 -9.75
N ALA A 427 2.35 2.91 -10.58
CA ALA A 427 3.69 2.34 -10.48
C ALA A 427 4.65 3.11 -11.40
N HIS A 428 5.96 2.91 -11.21
CA HIS A 428 7.00 3.59 -11.98
C HIS A 428 6.72 3.60 -13.50
N ASN A 429 7.06 4.68 -14.19
CA ASN A 429 6.83 4.89 -15.63
C ASN A 429 5.35 4.91 -16.07
N GLY A 430 4.43 5.36 -15.21
CA GLY A 430 3.02 5.52 -15.55
C GLY A 430 2.24 4.20 -15.65
N TYR A 431 2.77 3.12 -15.06
CA TYR A 431 2.02 1.88 -14.92
C TYR A 431 1.04 1.98 -13.76
N TYR A 432 -0.07 1.24 -13.82
CA TYR A 432 -1.03 1.08 -12.74
C TYR A 432 -0.83 -0.28 -12.06
N ARG A 433 -1.01 -0.31 -10.76
CA ARG A 433 -1.03 -1.52 -9.96
C ARG A 433 -2.46 -1.91 -9.64
N LEU A 434 -2.95 -2.93 -10.33
CA LEU A 434 -4.33 -3.44 -10.23
C LEU A 434 -4.47 -4.39 -9.02
N GLN A 435 -4.43 -3.84 -7.82
CA GLN A 435 -4.53 -4.62 -6.59
C GLN A 435 -5.96 -5.09 -6.34
N SER A 436 -6.13 -6.35 -5.91
CA SER A 436 -7.45 -6.92 -5.61
C SER A 436 -8.24 -6.10 -4.59
N GLN A 437 -7.59 -5.53 -3.60
CA GLN A 437 -8.23 -4.69 -2.58
C GLN A 437 -8.90 -3.44 -3.19
N VAL A 438 -8.20 -2.77 -4.11
CA VAL A 438 -8.76 -1.60 -4.80
C VAL A 438 -9.86 -2.02 -5.77
N LEU A 439 -9.62 -3.09 -6.56
CA LEU A 439 -10.61 -3.53 -7.56
C LEU A 439 -11.92 -4.03 -6.95
N ARG A 440 -11.91 -4.52 -5.71
CA ARG A 440 -13.14 -4.90 -4.99
C ARG A 440 -14.14 -3.76 -4.87
N GLU A 441 -13.63 -2.53 -4.75
CA GLU A 441 -14.42 -1.31 -4.61
C GLU A 441 -14.93 -0.75 -5.95
N LEU A 442 -14.53 -1.34 -7.11
CA LEU A 442 -14.99 -0.89 -8.42
C LEU A 442 -16.51 -0.97 -8.50
N PRO A 443 -17.22 0.16 -8.69
CA PRO A 443 -18.68 0.15 -8.84
C PRO A 443 -19.08 -0.69 -10.04
N VAL A 444 -20.18 -1.42 -9.94
CA VAL A 444 -20.71 -2.23 -11.05
C VAL A 444 -22.10 -1.72 -11.49
N PRO A 445 -22.57 -2.03 -12.72
CA PRO A 445 -23.88 -1.61 -13.21
C PRO A 445 -25.02 -1.96 -12.23
N LYS A 446 -25.96 -1.03 -12.06
CA LYS A 446 -27.04 -1.12 -11.07
C LYS A 446 -27.93 -2.36 -11.27
N GLU A 447 -28.17 -2.76 -12.50
CA GLU A 447 -28.93 -3.96 -12.82
C GLU A 447 -28.33 -5.25 -12.24
N TRP A 448 -27.02 -5.28 -11.98
CA TRP A 448 -26.37 -6.42 -11.31
C TRP A 448 -26.60 -6.39 -9.80
N ALA A 449 -26.71 -5.18 -9.21
CA ALA A 449 -27.07 -5.02 -7.81
C ALA A 449 -28.50 -5.47 -7.51
N ASP A 450 -29.45 -5.13 -8.38
CA ASP A 450 -30.86 -5.43 -8.20
C ASP A 450 -31.18 -6.93 -8.31
N SER A 451 -30.39 -7.70 -9.07
CA SER A 451 -30.51 -9.16 -9.17
C SER A 451 -30.22 -9.88 -7.85
N PHE A 452 -29.49 -9.27 -6.92
CA PHE A 452 -29.24 -9.78 -5.55
C PHE A 452 -30.42 -9.64 -4.60
N GLN A 453 -31.21 -8.56 -4.71
CA GLN A 453 -32.35 -8.31 -3.81
C GLN A 453 -33.56 -9.20 -4.14
N ALA A 454 -33.64 -9.74 -5.33
CA ALA A 454 -34.72 -10.63 -5.77
C ALA A 454 -34.55 -12.09 -5.31
N THR A 455 -33.41 -12.47 -4.77
CA THR A 455 -33.05 -13.87 -4.38
C THR A 455 -32.98 -14.06 -2.84
N LEU A 456 -33.16 -13.01 -2.05
CA LEU A 456 -33.31 -13.01 -0.58
C LEU A 456 -34.78 -12.86 -0.19
#